data_24ed32abda3c59ad9cd26ee5d80719dd
#
_entry.id   24ed32abda3c59ad9cd26ee5d80719dd
#
_cell.length_a   1.000
_cell.length_b   1.000
_cell.length_c   1.000
_cell.angle_alpha   90.00
_cell.angle_beta   90.00
_cell.angle_gamma   90.00
#
_symmetry.space_group_name_H-M   'P 1'
#
loop_
_entity.id
_entity.type
_entity.pdbx_description
1 polymer ?
#
loop_
_entity_poly.entity_id
_entity_poly.type
_entity_poly.pdbx_seq_one_letter_code
_entity_poly.pdbx_strand_id
1 'polypeptide(L)'
;NALFQGEVTPVSDVHAGTREVQRFRLSGHGHSMVITDLPGVGESRDRDAEYEALYRDILPELDLVLWLIKADDRALSVDEYFWRHILQCGHQQVLFVVTQADKTEPCHEWDMAGIQPSPAQEQNIREKTEAVFRLFRPV
;
A
#
# COMPACT_ATOMS: atom_id res chain seq x y z
N ASN A 1 -5.39 -13.54 -2.29
CA ASN A 1 -6.61 -14.26 -1.81
C ASN A 1 -6.56 -14.67 -0.31
N ALA A 2 -5.46 -14.43 0.39
CA ALA A 2 -5.35 -14.79 1.81
C ALA A 2 -6.13 -13.85 2.75
N LEU A 3 -6.48 -12.65 2.30
CA LEU A 3 -7.17 -11.63 3.12
C LEU A 3 -8.71 -11.72 3.05
N PHE A 4 -9.26 -12.44 2.06
CA PHE A 4 -10.70 -12.41 1.82
C PHE A 4 -11.25 -13.82 1.58
N GLN A 5 -12.09 -14.28 2.47
CA GLN A 5 -12.85 -15.53 2.36
C GLN A 5 -14.18 -15.30 1.64
N GLY A 6 -14.21 -14.55 0.55
CA GLY A 6 -15.42 -14.20 -0.20
C GLY A 6 -15.25 -14.37 -1.70
N GLU A 7 -16.33 -14.19 -2.44
CA GLU A 7 -16.28 -14.18 -3.89
C GLU A 7 -15.54 -12.95 -4.40
N VAL A 8 -14.57 -13.17 -5.28
CA VAL A 8 -13.78 -12.12 -5.95
C VAL A 8 -14.20 -12.12 -7.43
N THR A 9 -14.78 -11.04 -7.88
CA THR A 9 -15.19 -10.87 -9.26
C THR A 9 -14.47 -9.68 -9.89
N PRO A 10 -13.78 -9.84 -11.04
CA PRO A 10 -13.26 -8.71 -11.80
C PRO A 10 -14.41 -7.78 -12.21
N VAL A 11 -14.25 -6.48 -12.03
CA VAL A 11 -15.33 -5.52 -12.34
C VAL A 11 -15.10 -4.83 -13.69
N SER A 12 -13.89 -4.43 -13.99
CA SER A 12 -13.46 -3.89 -15.28
C SER A 12 -11.99 -3.52 -15.24
N ASP A 13 -11.36 -3.61 -16.40
CA ASP A 13 -10.07 -2.98 -16.63
C ASP A 13 -10.32 -1.56 -17.10
N VAL A 14 -9.88 -0.57 -16.34
CA VAL A 14 -9.93 0.82 -16.78
C VAL A 14 -8.59 1.13 -17.45
N HIS A 15 -8.63 1.30 -18.76
CA HIS A 15 -7.45 1.74 -19.49
C HIS A 15 -7.24 3.24 -19.24
N ALA A 16 -6.32 3.55 -18.34
CA ALA A 16 -5.79 4.90 -18.20
C ALA A 16 -4.43 4.95 -18.93
N GLY A 17 -4.46 5.29 -20.21
CA GLY A 17 -3.27 5.27 -21.04
C GLY A 17 -2.79 3.85 -21.38
N THR A 18 -1.49 3.59 -21.28
CA THR A 18 -0.86 2.31 -21.60
C THR A 18 -0.83 1.30 -20.46
N ARG A 19 -1.51 1.57 -19.32
CA ARG A 19 -1.42 0.73 -18.13
C ARG A 19 -2.77 0.41 -17.56
N GLU A 20 -2.88 -0.85 -17.16
CA GLU A 20 -4.10 -1.43 -16.63
C GLU A 20 -4.23 -1.13 -15.13
N VAL A 21 -5.33 -0.50 -14.77
CA VAL A 21 -5.82 -0.43 -13.40
C VAL A 21 -6.80 -1.56 -13.22
N GLN A 22 -6.51 -2.47 -12.31
CA GLN A 22 -7.36 -3.62 -12.06
C GLN A 22 -8.33 -3.34 -10.91
N ARG A 23 -9.60 -3.64 -11.12
CA ARG A 23 -10.64 -3.50 -10.11
C ARG A 23 -11.29 -4.84 -9.82
N PHE A 24 -11.38 -5.16 -8.54
CA PHE A 24 -11.96 -6.39 -8.04
C PHE A 24 -13.10 -6.07 -7.06
N ARG A 25 -14.25 -6.68 -7.27
CA ARG A 25 -15.33 -6.61 -6.28
C ARG A 25 -15.21 -7.79 -5.34
N LEU A 26 -15.20 -7.49 -4.05
CA LEU A 26 -15.31 -8.46 -2.97
C LEU A 26 -16.68 -8.35 -2.37
N SER A 27 -17.38 -9.49 -2.26
CA SER A 27 -18.71 -9.55 -1.68
C SER A 27 -18.78 -10.60 -0.59
N GLY A 28 -19.42 -10.29 0.52
CA GLY A 28 -19.60 -11.20 1.64
C GLY A 28 -20.53 -10.63 2.71
N HIS A 29 -21.31 -11.47 3.35
CA HIS A 29 -22.19 -11.11 4.47
C HIS A 29 -23.14 -9.91 4.21
N GLY A 30 -23.60 -9.77 2.97
CA GLY A 30 -24.51 -8.65 2.58
C GLY A 30 -23.79 -7.33 2.30
N HIS A 31 -22.47 -7.30 2.33
CA HIS A 31 -21.65 -6.14 2.02
C HIS A 31 -20.78 -6.40 0.80
N SER A 32 -20.39 -5.33 0.12
CA SER A 32 -19.41 -5.39 -0.96
C SER A 32 -18.47 -4.20 -0.92
N MET A 33 -17.23 -4.42 -1.37
CA MET A 33 -16.24 -3.37 -1.58
C MET A 33 -15.55 -3.59 -2.93
N VAL A 34 -15.04 -2.52 -3.51
CA VAL A 34 -14.21 -2.60 -4.71
C VAL A 34 -12.77 -2.28 -4.32
N ILE A 35 -11.86 -3.19 -4.64
CA ILE A 35 -10.42 -2.94 -4.52
C ILE A 35 -9.92 -2.51 -5.89
N THR A 36 -9.24 -1.38 -5.93
CA THR A 36 -8.54 -0.88 -7.12
C THR A 36 -7.05 -1.07 -6.91
N ASP A 37 -6.44 -1.91 -7.73
CA ASP A 37 -5.00 -2.15 -7.73
C ASP A 37 -4.33 -1.14 -8.66
N LEU A 38 -3.44 -0.33 -8.10
CA LEU A 38 -2.71 0.71 -8.81
C LEU A 38 -1.24 0.29 -8.97
N PRO A 39 -0.58 0.71 -10.08
CA PRO A 39 0.84 0.42 -10.25
C PRO A 39 1.66 1.03 -9.13
N GLY A 40 2.69 0.31 -8.70
CA GLY A 40 3.61 0.79 -7.67
C GLY A 40 4.46 1.96 -8.14
N VAL A 41 4.90 2.80 -7.21
CA VAL A 41 5.78 3.93 -7.46
C VAL A 41 7.25 3.54 -7.26
N GLY A 42 8.19 4.32 -7.84
CA GLY A 42 9.62 4.13 -7.63
C GLY A 42 10.32 3.19 -8.60
N GLU A 43 9.66 2.75 -9.66
CA GLU A 43 10.28 1.90 -10.69
C GLU A 43 11.24 2.68 -11.60
N SER A 44 10.85 3.89 -12.01
CA SER A 44 11.68 4.83 -12.76
C SER A 44 11.05 6.23 -12.76
N ARG A 45 11.86 7.26 -12.93
CA ARG A 45 11.37 8.67 -12.97
C ARG A 45 10.35 8.93 -14.06
N ASP A 46 10.54 8.36 -15.23
CA ASP A 46 9.61 8.57 -16.35
C ASP A 46 8.26 7.90 -16.07
N ARG A 47 8.28 6.73 -15.45
CA ARG A 47 7.07 6.01 -15.04
C ARG A 47 6.35 6.70 -13.89
N ASP A 48 7.10 7.27 -12.96
CA ASP A 48 6.51 7.99 -11.82
C ASP A 48 5.69 9.21 -12.28
N ALA A 49 6.10 9.89 -13.35
CA ALA A 49 5.32 10.99 -13.94
C ALA A 49 4.00 10.51 -14.58
N GLU A 50 4.03 9.36 -15.28
CA GLU A 50 2.81 8.74 -15.81
C GLU A 50 1.88 8.28 -14.67
N TYR A 51 2.44 7.72 -13.62
CA TYR A 51 1.68 7.28 -12.44
C TYR A 51 1.09 8.45 -11.69
N GLU A 52 1.80 9.57 -11.60
CA GLU A 52 1.28 10.78 -10.97
C GLU A 52 -0.03 11.24 -11.62
N ALA A 53 -0.08 11.28 -12.95
CA ALA A 53 -1.31 11.63 -13.68
C ALA A 53 -2.42 10.61 -13.40
N LEU A 54 -2.11 9.31 -13.46
CA LEU A 54 -3.05 8.23 -13.17
C LEU A 54 -3.61 8.33 -11.74
N TYR A 55 -2.75 8.58 -10.76
CA TYR A 55 -3.17 8.72 -9.36
C TYR A 55 -4.09 9.93 -9.19
N ARG A 56 -3.77 11.06 -9.80
CA ARG A 56 -4.64 12.27 -9.74
C ARG A 56 -6.02 12.05 -10.30
N ASP A 57 -6.14 11.20 -11.33
CA ASP A 57 -7.42 10.86 -11.94
C ASP A 57 -8.25 9.89 -11.10
N ILE A 58 -7.60 8.91 -10.47
CA ILE A 58 -8.30 7.81 -9.78
C ILE A 58 -8.55 8.09 -8.31
N LEU A 59 -7.61 8.73 -7.61
CA LEU A 59 -7.73 8.98 -6.17
C LEU A 59 -9.05 9.62 -5.76
N PRO A 60 -9.62 10.61 -6.50
CA PRO A 60 -10.91 11.21 -6.14
C PRO A 60 -12.09 10.23 -6.08
N GLU A 61 -11.97 9.07 -6.74
CA GLU A 61 -13.01 8.03 -6.77
C GLU A 61 -12.92 7.05 -5.58
N LEU A 62 -11.83 7.11 -4.80
CA LEU A 62 -11.55 6.16 -3.73
C LEU A 62 -11.98 6.72 -2.36
N ASP A 63 -12.56 5.86 -1.52
CA ASP A 63 -12.91 6.21 -0.14
C ASP A 63 -11.72 6.06 0.80
N LEU A 64 -10.83 5.08 0.53
CA LEU A 64 -9.66 4.77 1.33
C LEU A 64 -8.51 4.32 0.46
N VAL A 65 -7.32 4.84 0.74
CA VAL A 65 -6.07 4.41 0.12
C VAL A 65 -5.26 3.59 1.13
N LEU A 66 -4.90 2.37 0.76
CA LEU A 66 -3.93 1.57 1.49
C LEU A 66 -2.56 1.75 0.85
N TRP A 67 -1.65 2.47 1.50
CA TRP A 67 -0.29 2.66 1.03
C TRP A 67 0.63 1.63 1.68
N LEU A 68 1.13 0.68 0.87
CA LEU A 68 1.88 -0.47 1.36
C LEU A 68 3.38 -0.17 1.33
N ILE A 69 4.04 -0.30 2.47
CA ILE A 69 5.48 -0.12 2.64
C ILE A 69 6.08 -1.43 3.15
N LYS A 70 7.12 -1.94 2.51
CA LYS A 70 7.80 -3.13 3.00
C LYS A 70 8.59 -2.83 4.28
N ALA A 71 8.61 -3.76 5.21
CA ALA A 71 9.31 -3.60 6.48
C ALA A 71 10.84 -3.43 6.29
N ASP A 72 11.41 -4.07 5.27
CA ASP A 72 12.83 -4.01 4.92
C ASP A 72 13.20 -2.85 3.97
N ASP A 73 12.23 -2.10 3.48
CA ASP A 73 12.47 -0.96 2.58
C ASP A 73 13.15 0.19 3.33
N ARG A 74 14.25 0.69 2.78
CA ARG A 74 15.07 1.74 3.39
C ARG A 74 14.93 3.10 2.70
N ALA A 75 14.45 3.12 1.47
CA ALA A 75 14.39 4.31 0.64
C ALA A 75 12.92 4.75 0.43
N LEU A 76 12.40 5.61 1.29
CA LEU A 76 11.03 6.10 1.25
C LEU A 76 10.90 7.48 0.56
N SER A 77 11.92 7.93 -0.17
CA SER A 77 11.91 9.26 -0.79
C SER A 77 10.84 9.44 -1.88
N VAL A 78 10.55 8.37 -2.61
CA VAL A 78 9.48 8.36 -3.62
C VAL A 78 8.13 8.37 -2.95
N ASP A 79 7.94 7.54 -1.92
CA ASP A 79 6.72 7.50 -1.12
C ASP A 79 6.45 8.86 -0.46
N GLU A 80 7.47 9.51 0.09
CA GLU A 80 7.37 10.84 0.68
C GLU A 80 6.97 11.89 -0.35
N TYR A 81 7.53 11.83 -1.56
CA TYR A 81 7.15 12.71 -2.66
C TYR A 81 5.67 12.56 -3.01
N PHE A 82 5.20 11.31 -3.23
CA PHE A 82 3.80 11.03 -3.55
C PHE A 82 2.86 11.44 -2.41
N TRP A 83 3.24 11.22 -1.16
CA TRP A 83 2.49 11.68 0.00
C TRP A 83 2.28 13.19 -0.04
N ARG A 84 3.36 13.95 -0.15
CA ARG A 84 3.32 15.42 -0.07
C ARG A 84 2.63 16.07 -1.25
N HIS A 85 2.80 15.55 -2.45
CA HIS A 85 2.36 16.22 -3.67
C HIS A 85 1.06 15.68 -4.26
N ILE A 86 0.63 14.49 -3.85
CA ILE A 86 -0.51 13.81 -4.43
C ILE A 86 -1.52 13.41 -3.37
N LEU A 87 -1.12 12.58 -2.42
CA LEU A 87 -2.03 11.99 -1.44
C LEU A 87 -2.54 13.02 -0.41
N GLN A 88 -1.65 13.86 0.11
CA GLN A 88 -1.99 14.87 1.12
C GLN A 88 -2.88 16.00 0.56
N CYS A 89 -2.84 16.23 -0.75
CA CYS A 89 -3.67 17.23 -1.43
C CYS A 89 -5.10 16.75 -1.69
N GLY A 90 -5.37 15.46 -1.52
CA GLY A 90 -6.67 14.84 -1.71
C GLY A 90 -7.53 14.87 -0.43
N HIS A 91 -8.79 14.49 -0.59
CA HIS A 91 -9.74 14.35 0.52
C HIS A 91 -9.85 12.91 1.02
N GLN A 92 -9.11 11.97 0.41
CA GLN A 92 -9.15 10.57 0.73
C GLN A 92 -8.43 10.28 2.05
N GLN A 93 -8.95 9.30 2.77
CA GLN A 93 -8.24 8.74 3.91
C GLN A 93 -7.09 7.85 3.40
N VAL A 94 -5.90 8.03 3.97
CA VAL A 94 -4.73 7.20 3.64
C VAL A 94 -4.31 6.42 4.88
N LEU A 95 -4.22 5.10 4.75
CA LEU A 95 -3.69 4.21 5.77
C LEU A 95 -2.36 3.63 5.29
N PHE A 96 -1.29 3.93 6.01
CA PHE A 96 0.02 3.31 5.76
C PHE A 96 0.09 1.94 6.42
N VAL A 97 0.47 0.93 5.65
CA VAL A 97 0.55 -0.46 6.11
C VAL A 97 1.96 -0.99 5.88
N VAL A 98 2.64 -1.35 6.95
CA VAL A 98 3.95 -2.02 6.87
C VAL A 98 3.70 -3.50 6.59
N THR A 99 4.21 -3.98 5.47
CA THR A 99 4.04 -5.35 4.99
C THR A 99 5.33 -6.14 5.10
N GLN A 100 5.26 -7.47 4.88
CA GLN A 100 6.42 -8.37 4.89
C GLN A 100 7.22 -8.28 6.21
N ALA A 101 6.53 -8.22 7.32
CA ALA A 101 7.13 -8.12 8.65
C ALA A 101 8.05 -9.32 8.97
N ASP A 102 7.77 -10.49 8.38
CA ASP A 102 8.58 -11.69 8.44
C ASP A 102 10.00 -11.51 7.86
N LYS A 103 10.20 -10.54 6.98
CA LYS A 103 11.50 -10.21 6.39
C LYS A 103 12.32 -9.20 7.20
N THR A 104 11.77 -8.71 8.31
CA THR A 104 12.51 -7.81 9.19
C THR A 104 13.68 -8.56 9.83
N GLU A 105 14.84 -7.92 9.87
CA GLU A 105 16.02 -8.51 10.54
C GLU A 105 15.81 -8.65 12.06
N PRO A 106 16.33 -9.71 12.65
CA PRO A 106 16.94 -10.91 12.04
C PRO A 106 15.90 -11.88 11.48
N CYS A 107 15.78 -11.97 10.16
CA CYS A 107 14.67 -12.67 9.48
C CYS A 107 14.59 -14.17 9.80
N HIS A 108 15.71 -14.79 10.18
CA HIS A 108 15.75 -16.21 10.58
C HIS A 108 15.10 -16.51 11.93
N GLU A 109 14.78 -15.47 12.72
CA GLU A 109 14.12 -15.61 14.03
C GLU A 109 12.59 -15.56 13.95
N TRP A 110 12.01 -15.40 12.76
CA TRP A 110 10.57 -15.41 12.61
C TRP A 110 9.97 -16.77 12.97
N ASP A 111 9.02 -16.80 13.88
CA ASP A 111 8.29 -18.03 14.23
C ASP A 111 7.24 -18.34 13.15
N MET A 112 7.58 -19.26 12.25
CA MET A 112 6.68 -19.70 11.18
C MET A 112 5.44 -20.44 11.70
N ALA A 113 5.54 -21.12 12.84
CA ALA A 113 4.42 -21.88 13.40
C ALA A 113 3.43 -20.98 14.13
N GLY A 114 3.93 -20.04 14.92
CA GLY A 114 3.12 -19.07 15.63
C GLY A 114 2.75 -17.84 14.78
N ILE A 115 3.35 -17.69 13.61
CA ILE A 115 3.18 -16.52 12.73
C ILE A 115 3.44 -15.22 13.52
N GLN A 116 4.56 -15.16 14.20
CA GLN A 116 4.88 -14.03 15.06
C GLN A 116 6.38 -13.68 15.03
N PRO A 117 6.72 -12.40 15.25
CA PRO A 117 8.10 -11.94 15.29
C PRO A 117 8.80 -12.39 16.57
N SER A 118 10.13 -12.53 16.51
CA SER A 118 10.97 -12.54 17.70
C SER A 118 10.96 -11.17 18.40
N PRO A 119 11.38 -11.07 19.67
CA PRO A 119 11.50 -9.79 20.35
C PRO A 119 12.38 -8.77 19.62
N ALA A 120 13.45 -9.22 18.96
CA ALA A 120 14.33 -8.36 18.17
C ALA A 120 13.61 -7.85 16.91
N GLN A 121 12.91 -8.73 16.21
CA GLN A 121 12.10 -8.33 15.06
C GLN A 121 10.97 -7.39 15.45
N GLU A 122 10.27 -7.66 16.55
CA GLU A 122 9.21 -6.78 17.05
C GLU A 122 9.72 -5.36 17.30
N GLN A 123 10.91 -5.24 17.89
CA GLN A 123 11.54 -3.94 18.09
C GLN A 123 11.82 -3.23 16.76
N ASN A 124 12.40 -3.92 15.79
CA ASN A 124 12.70 -3.34 14.48
C ASN A 124 11.43 -2.99 13.68
N ILE A 125 10.37 -3.78 13.77
CA ILE A 125 9.06 -3.47 13.17
C ILE A 125 8.48 -2.21 13.82
N ARG A 126 8.57 -2.09 15.14
CA ARG A 126 8.10 -0.91 15.87
C ARG A 126 8.86 0.35 15.45
N GLU A 127 10.19 0.29 15.38
CA GLU A 127 11.03 1.40 14.91
C GLU A 127 10.70 1.81 13.48
N LYS A 128 10.48 0.84 12.58
CA LYS A 128 10.04 1.10 11.22
C LYS A 128 8.67 1.80 11.19
N THR A 129 7.73 1.31 11.96
CA THR A 129 6.38 1.88 12.05
C THR A 129 6.41 3.32 12.57
N GLU A 130 7.22 3.59 13.58
CA GLU A 130 7.43 4.95 14.09
C GLU A 130 8.10 5.87 13.06
N ALA A 131 9.09 5.37 12.31
CA ALA A 131 9.73 6.13 11.25
C ALA A 131 8.75 6.49 10.14
N VAL A 132 7.91 5.54 9.70
CA VAL A 132 6.83 5.77 8.74
C VAL A 132 5.84 6.82 9.29
N PHE A 133 5.40 6.68 10.53
CA PHE A 133 4.49 7.63 11.16
C PHE A 133 5.05 9.06 11.21
N ARG A 134 6.34 9.21 11.52
CA ARG A 134 7.00 10.53 11.53
C ARG A 134 7.13 11.15 10.15
N LEU A 135 7.44 10.33 9.14
CA LEU A 135 7.66 10.77 7.76
C LEU A 135 6.35 11.23 7.09
N PHE A 136 5.27 10.49 7.33
CA PHE A 136 3.97 10.72 6.70
C PHE A 136 2.97 11.46 7.61
N ARG A 137 3.46 12.08 8.65
CA ARG A 137 2.63 12.91 9.51
C ARG A 137 2.06 14.10 8.72
N PRO A 138 0.75 14.36 8.80
CA PRO A 138 0.15 15.56 8.22
C PRO A 138 0.81 16.82 8.79
N VAL A 139 1.11 17.77 7.92
CA VAL A 139 1.65 19.09 8.32
C VAL A 139 0.52 19.98 8.81
#